data_5694fe43bcb552375ebfd8cfed4dab49
#
_entry.id   5694fe43bcb552375ebfd8cfed4dab49
#
_cell.length_a   1.000
_cell.length_b   1.000
_cell.length_c   1.000
_cell.angle_alpha   90.00
_cell.angle_beta   90.00
_cell.angle_gamma   90.00
#
_symmetry.space_group_name_H-M   'P 1'
#
loop_
_entity.id
_entity.type
_entity.pdbx_description
1 polymer ?
#
loop_
_entity_poly.entity_id
_entity_poly.type
_entity_poly.pdbx_seq_one_letter_code
_entity_poly.pdbx_strand_id
1 'polypeptide(L)'
;DAREDEVIVNFKLLYAYAAMTEDEEEKYKKFTKSIQRRAATIGGNNMNDYPLKMLIFNRARMVKNSKNRIPFGVELLQKHKRDSWIVLTENKKQAKEFNKIINKKGYKSAIYNTDLDNAEREENLNNFKSGSLNVLVSCTALDEGFDMPEADGAMILSASSSKRQRIQRMGRVLRITANKENALIV
;
A
#
# COMPACT_ATOMS: atom_id res chain seq x y z
N ASP A 1 -8.31 -20.87 -15.34
CA ASP A 1 -8.18 -19.69 -14.47
C ASP A 1 -7.56 -20.14 -13.16
N ALA A 2 -6.61 -19.36 -12.60
CA ALA A 2 -5.87 -19.74 -11.38
C ALA A 2 -6.77 -20.03 -10.15
N ARG A 3 -8.04 -19.63 -10.18
CA ARG A 3 -9.05 -20.02 -9.18
C ARG A 3 -9.62 -21.41 -9.45
N GLU A 4 -9.86 -21.74 -10.71
CA GLU A 4 -10.35 -23.04 -11.15
C GLU A 4 -9.30 -24.12 -10.96
N ASP A 5 -8.02 -23.73 -11.06
CA ASP A 5 -6.86 -24.60 -10.81
C ASP A 5 -6.50 -24.73 -9.32
N GLU A 6 -7.31 -24.17 -8.39
CA GLU A 6 -7.07 -24.16 -6.93
C GLU A 6 -5.70 -23.62 -6.49
N VAL A 7 -5.14 -22.71 -7.30
CA VAL A 7 -3.81 -22.11 -7.01
C VAL A 7 -3.89 -20.90 -6.05
N ILE A 8 -5.06 -20.27 -5.96
CA ILE A 8 -5.31 -19.12 -5.07
C ILE A 8 -6.60 -19.29 -4.28
N VAL A 9 -6.62 -18.79 -3.04
CA VAL A 9 -7.84 -18.77 -2.21
C VAL A 9 -8.91 -17.84 -2.80
N ASN A 10 -10.16 -18.08 -2.45
CA ASN A 10 -11.21 -17.10 -2.71
C ASN A 10 -10.88 -15.78 -2.01
N PHE A 11 -11.10 -14.66 -2.68
CA PHE A 11 -10.80 -13.37 -2.12
C PHE A 11 -11.88 -12.34 -2.42
N LYS A 12 -12.00 -11.39 -1.49
CA LYS A 12 -12.82 -10.17 -1.65
C LYS A 12 -11.90 -9.00 -1.91
N LEU A 13 -12.08 -8.31 -3.03
CA LEU A 13 -11.38 -7.08 -3.34
C LEU A 13 -12.28 -5.89 -3.00
N LEU A 14 -11.79 -5.01 -2.13
CA LEU A 14 -12.47 -3.80 -1.73
C LEU A 14 -11.67 -2.57 -2.21
N TYR A 15 -12.31 -1.73 -2.99
CA TYR A 15 -11.76 -0.42 -3.33
C TYR A 15 -12.30 0.63 -2.38
N ALA A 16 -11.40 1.32 -1.68
CA ALA A 16 -11.74 2.34 -0.73
C ALA A 16 -11.14 3.69 -1.14
N TYR A 17 -11.87 4.77 -0.94
CA TYR A 17 -11.48 6.12 -1.36
C TYR A 17 -11.31 7.02 -0.14
N ALA A 18 -10.08 7.45 0.13
CA ALA A 18 -9.79 8.47 1.11
C ALA A 18 -9.92 9.85 0.44
N ALA A 19 -10.79 10.70 0.96
CA ALA A 19 -10.93 12.08 0.49
C ALA A 19 -9.63 12.86 0.79
N MET A 20 -9.24 13.74 -0.11
CA MET A 20 -8.19 14.73 0.16
C MET A 20 -8.72 15.82 1.08
N THR A 21 -7.82 16.52 1.79
CA THR A 21 -8.18 17.75 2.48
C THR A 21 -8.43 18.88 1.48
N GLU A 22 -9.15 19.92 1.88
CA GLU A 22 -9.42 21.10 1.02
C GLU A 22 -8.13 21.70 0.45
N ASP A 23 -7.10 21.89 1.29
CA ASP A 23 -5.78 22.36 0.86
C ASP A 23 -5.14 21.44 -0.20
N GLU A 24 -5.30 20.14 -0.05
CA GLU A 24 -4.76 19.16 -1.01
C GLU A 24 -5.54 19.19 -2.32
N GLU A 25 -6.86 19.36 -2.27
CA GLU A 25 -7.69 19.52 -3.46
C GLU A 25 -7.34 20.79 -4.24
N GLU A 26 -7.12 21.92 -3.54
CA GLU A 26 -6.67 23.14 -4.19
C GLU A 26 -5.31 22.96 -4.88
N LYS A 27 -4.35 22.35 -4.20
CA LYS A 27 -3.04 22.05 -4.77
C LYS A 27 -3.15 21.12 -5.97
N TYR A 28 -4.00 20.10 -5.91
CA TYR A 28 -4.27 19.21 -7.02
C TYR A 28 -4.80 19.95 -8.24
N LYS A 29 -5.78 20.87 -8.03
CA LYS A 29 -6.34 21.71 -9.08
C LYS A 29 -5.26 22.64 -9.70
N LYS A 30 -4.38 23.23 -8.85
CA LYS A 30 -3.26 24.06 -9.31
C LYS A 30 -2.27 23.26 -10.19
N PHE A 31 -1.85 22.07 -9.73
CA PHE A 31 -0.99 21.20 -10.53
C PHE A 31 -1.66 20.80 -11.85
N THR A 32 -2.94 20.46 -11.82
CA THR A 32 -3.70 20.06 -13.02
C THR A 32 -3.73 21.18 -14.05
N LYS A 33 -4.03 22.44 -13.63
CA LYS A 33 -3.99 23.61 -14.51
C LYS A 33 -2.59 23.85 -15.09
N SER A 34 -1.54 23.70 -14.28
CA SER A 34 -0.15 23.89 -14.74
C SER A 34 0.26 22.81 -15.74
N ILE A 35 -0.15 21.57 -15.55
CA ILE A 35 0.07 20.46 -16.49
C ILE A 35 -0.63 20.75 -17.82
N GLN A 36 -1.90 21.17 -17.78
CA GLN A 36 -2.67 21.50 -18.99
C GLN A 36 -2.04 22.65 -19.77
N ARG A 37 -1.62 23.74 -19.08
CA ARG A 37 -0.94 24.88 -19.72
C ARG A 37 0.36 24.45 -20.36
N ARG A 38 1.20 23.68 -19.66
CA ARG A 38 2.47 23.20 -20.21
C ARG A 38 2.26 22.27 -21.40
N ALA A 39 1.33 21.33 -21.32
CA ALA A 39 0.99 20.44 -22.42
C ALA A 39 0.50 21.21 -23.65
N ALA A 40 -0.33 22.25 -23.49
CA ALA A 40 -0.76 23.11 -24.57
C ALA A 40 0.40 23.83 -25.25
N THR A 41 1.37 24.33 -24.46
CA THR A 41 2.56 25.05 -24.98
C THR A 41 3.45 24.15 -25.84
N ILE A 42 3.56 22.87 -25.51
CA ILE A 42 4.46 21.91 -26.21
C ILE A 42 3.74 21.01 -27.20
N GLY A 43 2.46 21.27 -27.48
CA GLY A 43 1.66 20.52 -28.45
C GLY A 43 1.24 19.11 -28.00
N GLY A 44 1.16 18.85 -26.69
CA GLY A 44 0.67 17.58 -26.15
C GLY A 44 1.41 17.08 -24.91
N ASN A 45 1.11 15.82 -24.52
CA ASN A 45 1.75 15.18 -23.37
C ASN A 45 3.10 14.55 -23.74
N ASN A 46 4.12 15.36 -23.90
CA ASN A 46 5.46 14.88 -24.18
C ASN A 46 6.22 14.59 -22.86
N MET A 47 6.42 13.33 -22.51
CA MET A 47 7.13 12.90 -21.30
C MET A 47 8.65 13.15 -21.34
N ASN A 48 9.21 13.57 -22.47
CA ASN A 48 10.59 14.06 -22.57
C ASN A 48 10.71 15.51 -22.12
N ASP A 49 9.61 16.28 -22.05
CA ASP A 49 9.61 17.61 -21.46
C ASP A 49 9.76 17.51 -19.94
N TYR A 50 10.95 17.88 -19.45
CA TYR A 50 11.29 17.76 -18.04
C TYR A 50 10.33 18.55 -17.10
N PRO A 51 9.97 19.81 -17.38
CA PRO A 51 9.00 20.55 -16.57
C PRO A 51 7.63 19.86 -16.50
N LEU A 52 7.10 19.38 -17.61
CA LEU A 52 5.82 18.65 -17.62
C LEU A 52 5.90 17.39 -16.78
N LYS A 53 6.96 16.61 -16.97
CA LYS A 53 7.21 15.37 -16.19
C LYS A 53 7.25 15.67 -14.69
N MET A 54 7.93 16.71 -14.27
CA MET A 54 8.01 17.11 -12.86
C MET A 54 6.66 17.53 -12.27
N LEU A 55 5.84 18.25 -13.02
CA LEU A 55 4.48 18.62 -12.60
C LEU A 55 3.61 17.38 -12.38
N ILE A 56 3.65 16.42 -13.32
CA ILE A 56 2.91 15.16 -13.22
C ILE A 56 3.38 14.36 -12.01
N PHE A 57 4.68 14.21 -11.79
CA PHE A 57 5.23 13.48 -10.65
C PHE A 57 4.89 14.13 -9.31
N ASN A 58 4.98 15.47 -9.22
CA ASN A 58 4.66 16.19 -7.99
C ASN A 58 3.18 16.07 -7.64
N ARG A 59 2.27 16.14 -8.64
CA ARG A 59 0.84 15.88 -8.43
C ARG A 59 0.60 14.45 -7.95
N ALA A 60 1.21 13.46 -8.59
CA ALA A 60 1.08 12.05 -8.19
C ALA A 60 1.64 11.81 -6.77
N ARG A 61 2.80 12.38 -6.45
CA ARG A 61 3.41 12.28 -5.11
C ARG A 61 2.50 12.89 -4.04
N MET A 62 1.89 14.03 -4.31
CA MET A 62 0.95 14.67 -3.38
C MET A 62 -0.25 13.77 -3.08
N VAL A 63 -0.87 13.20 -4.11
CA VAL A 63 -2.00 12.26 -3.95
C VAL A 63 -1.58 11.02 -3.14
N LYS A 64 -0.42 10.47 -3.44
CA LYS A 64 0.11 9.28 -2.73
C LYS A 64 0.43 9.54 -1.25
N ASN A 65 0.72 10.79 -0.90
CA ASN A 65 1.03 11.22 0.46
C ASN A 65 -0.11 12.03 1.12
N SER A 66 -1.34 11.91 0.64
CA SER A 66 -2.49 12.61 1.21
C SER A 66 -2.67 12.27 2.69
N LYS A 67 -2.94 13.32 3.49
CA LYS A 67 -3.00 13.26 4.96
C LYS A 67 -4.07 12.30 5.48
N ASN A 68 -5.21 12.21 4.80
CA ASN A 68 -6.31 11.37 5.23
C ASN A 68 -6.10 9.88 4.94
N ARG A 69 -5.08 9.51 4.15
CA ARG A 69 -4.84 8.14 3.74
C ARG A 69 -4.51 7.21 4.91
N ILE A 70 -3.64 7.65 5.82
CA ILE A 70 -3.26 6.86 6.99
C ILE A 70 -4.43 6.73 7.97
N PRO A 71 -5.09 7.81 8.44
CA PRO A 71 -6.27 7.69 9.30
C PRO A 71 -7.35 6.78 8.72
N PHE A 72 -7.64 6.92 7.44
CA PHE A 72 -8.64 6.11 6.75
C PHE A 72 -8.23 4.63 6.68
N GLY A 73 -6.95 4.34 6.41
CA GLY A 73 -6.43 2.96 6.46
C GLY A 73 -6.55 2.32 7.85
N VAL A 74 -6.30 3.08 8.90
CA VAL A 74 -6.48 2.63 10.29
C VAL A 74 -7.95 2.33 10.58
N GLU A 75 -8.87 3.16 10.10
CA GLU A 75 -10.32 2.95 10.23
C GLU A 75 -10.76 1.67 9.50
N LEU A 76 -10.28 1.46 8.28
CA LEU A 76 -10.55 0.24 7.50
C LEU A 76 -10.03 -1.02 8.21
N LEU A 77 -8.84 -0.96 8.80
CA LEU A 77 -8.27 -2.07 9.57
C LEU A 77 -9.14 -2.40 10.79
N GLN A 78 -9.68 -1.40 11.49
CA GLN A 78 -10.58 -1.57 12.61
C GLN A 78 -11.96 -2.14 12.19
N LYS A 79 -12.45 -1.72 11.03
CA LYS A 79 -13.75 -2.14 10.48
C LYS A 79 -13.73 -3.59 10.00
N HIS A 80 -12.63 -4.01 9.39
CA HIS A 80 -12.47 -5.34 8.81
C HIS A 80 -11.57 -6.20 9.69
N LYS A 81 -12.12 -6.75 10.77
CA LYS A 81 -11.36 -7.61 11.69
C LYS A 81 -10.84 -8.84 10.96
N ARG A 82 -9.55 -9.06 11.03
CA ARG A 82 -8.83 -10.24 10.55
C ARG A 82 -7.72 -10.57 11.54
N ASP A 83 -7.33 -11.83 11.60
CA ASP A 83 -6.30 -12.27 12.53
C ASP A 83 -4.92 -11.75 12.14
N SER A 84 -4.65 -11.67 10.84
CA SER A 84 -3.39 -11.19 10.30
C SER A 84 -3.55 -10.24 9.13
N TRP A 85 -2.75 -9.16 9.11
CA TRP A 85 -2.74 -8.14 8.08
C TRP A 85 -1.35 -7.83 7.56
N ILE A 86 -1.23 -7.70 6.24
CA ILE A 86 -0.08 -7.05 5.62
C ILE A 86 -0.53 -5.69 5.10
N VAL A 87 0.17 -4.63 5.52
CA VAL A 87 -0.12 -3.26 5.12
C VAL A 87 1.02 -2.70 4.29
N LEU A 88 0.74 -2.37 3.03
CA LEU A 88 1.71 -1.83 2.09
C LEU A 88 1.52 -0.32 1.96
N THR A 89 2.54 0.45 2.32
CA THR A 89 2.57 1.91 2.25
C THR A 89 3.44 2.41 1.10
N GLU A 90 3.33 3.69 0.74
CA GLU A 90 4.13 4.28 -0.35
C GLU A 90 5.60 4.44 0.00
N ASN A 91 5.88 4.73 1.26
CA ASN A 91 7.24 5.03 1.72
C ASN A 91 7.44 4.70 3.20
N LYS A 92 8.69 4.67 3.62
CA LYS A 92 9.10 4.34 4.98
C LYS A 92 8.50 5.26 6.04
N LYS A 93 8.30 6.55 5.73
CA LYS A 93 7.68 7.51 6.66
C LYS A 93 6.23 7.14 6.95
N GLN A 94 5.45 6.82 5.92
CA GLN A 94 4.08 6.35 6.09
C GLN A 94 4.02 5.02 6.85
N ALA A 95 4.95 4.09 6.60
CA ALA A 95 5.04 2.84 7.34
C ALA A 95 5.25 3.10 8.84
N LYS A 96 6.21 3.95 9.20
CA LYS A 96 6.50 4.33 10.58
C LYS A 96 5.30 5.01 11.26
N GLU A 97 4.65 5.93 10.57
CA GLU A 97 3.47 6.66 11.07
C GLU A 97 2.27 5.71 11.28
N PHE A 98 1.95 4.90 10.29
CA PHE A 98 0.88 3.91 10.36
C PHE A 98 1.11 2.94 11.53
N ASN A 99 2.30 2.33 11.59
CA ASN A 99 2.68 1.41 12.65
C ASN A 99 2.54 2.03 14.06
N LYS A 100 3.02 3.27 14.22
CA LYS A 100 2.89 4.01 15.48
C LYS A 100 1.43 4.21 15.90
N ILE A 101 0.54 4.52 14.95
CA ILE A 101 -0.87 4.75 15.24
C ILE A 101 -1.57 3.45 15.62
N ILE A 102 -1.36 2.36 14.89
CA ILE A 102 -2.04 1.10 15.17
C ILE A 102 -1.54 0.45 16.47
N ASN A 103 -0.25 0.57 16.79
CA ASN A 103 0.29 0.14 18.09
C ASN A 103 -0.37 0.88 19.26
N LYS A 104 -0.59 2.19 19.15
CA LYS A 104 -1.34 2.96 20.16
C LYS A 104 -2.80 2.51 20.29
N LYS A 105 -3.36 1.87 19.28
CA LYS A 105 -4.72 1.31 19.28
C LYS A 105 -4.77 -0.15 19.74
N GLY A 106 -3.65 -0.70 20.21
CA GLY A 106 -3.57 -2.05 20.79
C GLY A 106 -3.26 -3.15 19.79
N TYR A 107 -2.96 -2.84 18.53
CA TYR A 107 -2.50 -3.84 17.58
C TYR A 107 -1.05 -4.24 17.88
N LYS A 108 -0.75 -5.53 17.83
CA LYS A 108 0.61 -6.05 17.87
C LYS A 108 1.20 -5.94 16.46
N SER A 109 1.96 -4.89 16.18
CA SER A 109 2.45 -4.63 14.84
C SER A 109 3.93 -4.30 14.80
N ALA A 110 4.57 -4.69 13.70
CA ALA A 110 5.96 -4.36 13.42
C ALA A 110 6.13 -3.83 11.99
N ILE A 111 7.23 -3.14 11.77
CA ILE A 111 7.64 -2.68 10.45
C ILE A 111 8.55 -3.74 9.82
N TYR A 112 8.41 -3.89 8.50
CA TYR A 112 9.34 -4.67 7.69
C TYR A 112 9.82 -3.80 6.53
N ASN A 113 11.05 -3.29 6.63
CA ASN A 113 11.66 -2.48 5.58
C ASN A 113 13.19 -2.59 5.61
N THR A 114 13.86 -1.97 4.65
CA THR A 114 15.32 -2.00 4.49
C THR A 114 16.09 -1.12 5.50
N ASP A 115 15.42 -0.36 6.38
CA ASP A 115 16.08 0.39 7.45
C ASP A 115 16.46 -0.51 8.62
N LEU A 116 15.77 -1.64 8.76
CA LEU A 116 16.05 -2.64 9.77
C LEU A 116 17.22 -3.51 9.32
N ASP A 117 18.01 -3.99 10.26
CA ASP A 117 19.00 -5.02 9.95
C ASP A 117 18.34 -6.37 9.60
N ASN A 118 19.15 -7.32 9.17
CA ASN A 118 18.63 -8.62 8.74
C ASN A 118 18.01 -9.40 9.92
N ALA A 119 18.60 -9.31 11.12
CA ALA A 119 18.12 -10.03 12.29
C ALA A 119 16.76 -9.50 12.74
N GLU A 120 16.62 -8.17 12.85
CA GLU A 120 15.34 -7.54 13.18
C GLU A 120 14.24 -7.85 12.15
N ARG A 121 14.60 -7.87 10.86
CA ARG A 121 13.64 -8.23 9.81
C ARG A 121 13.17 -9.67 9.92
N GLU A 122 14.08 -10.60 10.15
CA GLU A 122 13.76 -12.01 10.36
C GLU A 122 12.93 -12.22 11.62
N GLU A 123 13.28 -11.56 12.72
CA GLU A 123 12.51 -11.62 13.97
C GLU A 123 11.08 -11.13 13.75
N ASN A 124 10.88 -9.95 13.15
CA ASN A 124 9.56 -9.40 12.86
C ASN A 124 8.74 -10.32 11.94
N LEU A 125 9.39 -10.94 10.96
CA LEU A 125 8.74 -11.88 10.06
C LEU A 125 8.32 -13.17 10.79
N ASN A 126 9.19 -13.72 11.63
CA ASN A 126 8.90 -14.92 12.40
C ASN A 126 7.80 -14.67 13.45
N ASN A 127 7.82 -13.52 14.11
CA ASN A 127 6.77 -13.10 15.03
C ASN A 127 5.42 -12.90 14.33
N PHE A 128 5.41 -12.45 13.08
CA PHE A 128 4.20 -12.37 12.29
C PHE A 128 3.70 -13.77 11.88
N LYS A 129 4.58 -14.64 11.40
CA LYS A 129 4.25 -16.02 11.02
C LYS A 129 3.74 -16.86 12.20
N SER A 130 4.25 -16.63 13.40
CA SER A 130 3.80 -17.31 14.64
C SER A 130 2.51 -16.74 15.23
N GLY A 131 1.97 -15.64 14.69
CA GLY A 131 0.79 -14.97 15.24
C GLY A 131 1.08 -14.10 16.48
N SER A 132 2.35 -13.94 16.85
CA SER A 132 2.77 -13.02 17.92
C SER A 132 2.56 -11.56 17.52
N LEU A 133 2.58 -11.27 16.22
CA LEU A 133 2.19 -10.00 15.60
C LEU A 133 0.96 -10.20 14.73
N ASN A 134 0.03 -9.23 14.80
CA ASN A 134 -1.19 -9.24 13.97
C ASN A 134 -1.03 -8.44 12.67
N VAL A 135 -0.12 -7.46 12.66
CA VAL A 135 0.03 -6.57 11.51
C VAL A 135 1.51 -6.41 11.15
N LEU A 136 1.83 -6.70 9.91
CA LEU A 136 3.14 -6.43 9.33
C LEU A 136 3.04 -5.24 8.37
N VAL A 137 3.72 -4.15 8.68
CA VAL A 137 3.69 -2.91 7.89
C VAL A 137 4.95 -2.81 7.05
N SER A 138 4.79 -2.72 5.73
CA SER A 138 5.91 -2.60 4.80
C SER A 138 5.72 -1.41 3.86
N CYS A 139 6.81 -0.93 3.28
CA CYS A 139 6.72 0.05 2.20
C CYS A 139 6.93 -0.62 0.84
N THR A 140 6.45 0.03 -0.21
CA THR A 140 6.48 -0.48 -1.59
C THR A 140 7.88 -0.68 -2.17
N ALA A 141 8.92 -0.22 -1.49
CA ALA A 141 10.32 -0.38 -1.90
C ALA A 141 10.88 -1.80 -1.70
N LEU A 142 10.09 -2.76 -1.21
CA LEU A 142 10.47 -4.16 -1.07
C LEU A 142 10.13 -4.93 -2.37
N ASP A 143 10.71 -4.52 -3.48
CA ASP A 143 10.19 -4.93 -4.78
C ASP A 143 10.70 -6.27 -5.31
N GLU A 144 11.86 -6.77 -4.94
CA GLU A 144 12.36 -8.00 -5.54
C GLU A 144 12.98 -8.93 -4.49
N GLY A 145 12.40 -10.11 -4.33
CA GLY A 145 12.95 -11.20 -3.51
C GLY A 145 12.34 -11.37 -2.11
N PHE A 146 11.45 -10.49 -1.67
CA PHE A 146 10.73 -10.69 -0.39
C PHE A 146 9.61 -11.70 -0.55
N ASP A 147 9.74 -12.84 0.09
CA ASP A 147 8.67 -13.81 0.20
C ASP A 147 7.68 -13.34 1.27
N MET A 148 6.60 -12.67 0.81
CA MET A 148 5.56 -12.17 1.70
C MET A 148 4.93 -13.34 2.46
N PRO A 149 4.83 -13.24 3.80
CA PRO A 149 4.16 -14.26 4.57
C PRO A 149 2.67 -14.31 4.26
N GLU A 150 2.05 -15.37 4.65
CA GLU A 150 0.61 -15.54 4.56
C GLU A 150 -0.10 -14.56 5.47
N ALA A 151 -1.23 -14.03 5.01
CA ALA A 151 -2.07 -13.14 5.79
C ALA A 151 -3.53 -13.25 5.36
N ASP A 152 -4.47 -13.04 6.28
CA ASP A 152 -5.91 -13.08 6.00
C ASP A 152 -6.38 -11.81 5.30
N GLY A 153 -5.63 -10.73 5.46
CA GLY A 153 -5.90 -9.45 4.82
C GLY A 153 -4.66 -8.76 4.28
N ALA A 154 -4.82 -8.09 3.16
CA ALA A 154 -3.84 -7.15 2.63
C ALA A 154 -4.46 -5.78 2.45
N MET A 155 -3.76 -4.75 2.88
CA MET A 155 -4.16 -3.37 2.67
C MET A 155 -3.09 -2.65 1.85
N ILE A 156 -3.48 -2.07 0.72
CA ILE A 156 -2.58 -1.30 -0.15
C ILE A 156 -2.92 0.18 0.02
N LEU A 157 -2.27 0.84 0.97
CA LEU A 157 -2.46 2.27 1.25
C LEU A 157 -1.91 3.16 0.15
N SER A 158 -1.07 2.63 -0.71
CA SER A 158 -0.50 3.36 -1.82
C SER A 158 -0.68 2.56 -3.10
N ALA A 159 -1.31 3.16 -4.07
CA ALA A 159 -1.39 2.59 -5.40
C ALA A 159 -0.03 2.71 -6.08
N SER A 160 0.72 1.62 -6.19
CA SER A 160 1.82 1.58 -7.15
C SER A 160 1.30 1.87 -8.56
N SER A 161 2.09 2.53 -9.35
CA SER A 161 1.72 2.99 -10.69
C SER A 161 1.39 1.85 -11.66
N SER A 162 1.85 0.63 -11.44
CA SER A 162 1.64 -0.46 -12.38
C SER A 162 0.62 -1.50 -11.87
N LYS A 163 -0.33 -1.83 -12.73
CA LYS A 163 -1.28 -2.94 -12.52
C LYS A 163 -0.55 -4.26 -12.24
N ARG A 164 0.58 -4.50 -12.90
CA ARG A 164 1.40 -5.71 -12.74
C ARG A 164 1.95 -5.85 -11.32
N GLN A 165 2.51 -4.78 -10.74
CA GLN A 165 3.02 -4.81 -9.38
C GLN A 165 1.91 -5.05 -8.34
N ARG A 166 0.73 -4.45 -8.55
CA ARG A 166 -0.43 -4.71 -7.67
C ARG A 166 -0.84 -6.18 -7.72
N ILE A 167 -0.96 -6.76 -8.90
CA ILE A 167 -1.33 -8.18 -9.09
C ILE A 167 -0.29 -9.10 -8.45
N GLN A 168 1.01 -8.84 -8.64
CA GLN A 168 2.08 -9.64 -8.03
C GLN A 168 2.04 -9.60 -6.50
N ARG A 169 1.80 -8.43 -5.91
CA ARG A 169 1.66 -8.28 -4.46
C ARG A 169 0.42 -9.00 -3.93
N MET A 170 -0.71 -8.86 -4.61
CA MET A 170 -1.94 -9.57 -4.25
C MET A 170 -1.78 -11.08 -4.35
N GLY A 171 -1.15 -11.58 -5.41
CA GLY A 171 -0.95 -13.01 -5.62
C GLY A 171 -0.17 -13.70 -4.50
N ARG A 172 0.72 -13.00 -3.82
CA ARG A 172 1.45 -13.55 -2.67
C ARG A 172 0.57 -13.69 -1.42
N VAL A 173 -0.28 -12.70 -1.16
CA VAL A 173 -1.25 -12.75 -0.05
C VAL A 173 -2.36 -13.77 -0.31
N LEU A 174 -2.64 -14.08 -1.58
CA LEU A 174 -3.71 -14.98 -2.00
C LEU A 174 -3.31 -16.46 -2.06
N ARG A 175 -2.10 -16.83 -1.64
CA ARG A 175 -1.68 -18.24 -1.65
C ARG A 175 -2.59 -19.07 -0.75
N ILE A 176 -2.93 -20.27 -1.23
CA ILE A 176 -3.71 -21.26 -0.48
C ILE A 176 -2.85 -21.80 0.64
N THR A 177 -3.45 -21.88 1.83
CA THR A 177 -2.89 -22.57 2.99
C THR A 177 -3.97 -23.38 3.68
N ALA A 178 -3.57 -24.39 4.43
CA ALA A 178 -4.47 -25.38 5.00
C ALA A 178 -5.63 -24.80 5.84
N ASN A 179 -5.47 -23.58 6.37
CA ASN A 179 -6.44 -22.95 7.28
C ASN A 179 -7.09 -21.68 6.73
N LYS A 180 -6.89 -21.36 5.44
CA LYS A 180 -7.36 -20.11 4.87
C LYS A 180 -8.47 -20.33 3.85
N GLU A 181 -9.68 -19.98 4.23
CA GLU A 181 -10.85 -20.09 3.34
C GLU A 181 -11.03 -18.88 2.43
N ASN A 182 -10.74 -17.66 2.93
CA ASN A 182 -10.96 -16.41 2.20
C ASN A 182 -9.92 -15.35 2.56
N ALA A 183 -9.51 -14.56 1.59
CA ALA A 183 -8.65 -13.38 1.78
C ALA A 183 -9.42 -12.07 1.55
N LEU A 184 -9.04 -11.00 2.25
CA LEU A 184 -9.54 -9.65 2.01
C LEU A 184 -8.41 -8.76 1.52
N ILE A 185 -8.65 -8.08 0.39
CA ILE A 185 -7.74 -7.07 -0.15
C ILE A 185 -8.44 -5.72 -0.18
N VAL A 186 -7.81 -4.70 0.37
CA VAL A 186 -8.32 -3.33 0.47
C VAL A 186 -7.38 -2.33 -0.21
#